data_192ac3186aa7a72d0f48adfebeb19653
#
_entry.id   192ac3186aa7a72d0f48adfebeb19653
#
_cell.length_a   1.000
_cell.length_b   1.000
_cell.length_c   1.000
_cell.angle_alpha   90.00
_cell.angle_beta   90.00
_cell.angle_gamma   90.00
#
_symmetry.space_group_name_H-M   'P 1'
#
loop_
_entity.id
_entity.type
_entity.pdbx_description
1 polymer ?
#
loop_
_entity_poly.entity_id
_entity_poly.type
_entity_poly.pdbx_seq_one_letter_code
_entity_poly.pdbx_strand_id
1 'polypeptide(L)'
;MDNTQETNIIQETEPCACTEPVFDMPGSDMTRPSKVDTAADILRAVFILIMGLVYCRYARSSFGSVPVFFAVLTCLAGAFVLAKQLLCLRLGPFDRHKIEILDLCSVIVLSVLYILHLVFYKTSDGFLAELLASLTAILFTLILYSITPKLVRCFSGRTAYDFGVRANKVNRFWLVVLIALGIRVVTAFLGILIYSLARDCSSNLLKAWQEAWMKGNTDCNHYLNIAENWYTATGDDKLLIVFFPLFPMLIRLANFAIHNSFISAQLLNTIFSCFAAGLFYKTLRLDLPERKAFLGAIVFLLMPGAVFMNSAMSEPLFALLLCCFFLFLRKREYLFAGIFAALAGFTRSVGVLLAVPLGVCIVGDFVGRAKKRELKASFIIESICSLITSVLGTLGYLLINKVVTGNALMFLEYQESHWNQSIGYFFNTPRYMWNYSLVWLERGKLRTALVLGYITILSCFLSLEIYLKRARELPVSYSVFFIFYFVVAMGCTWLLSAVRYLSVLLPLIAAIALIPKKRSGEITLVGIMGIIHLGYLVLYMLRMDVY
;
A
#
# COMPACT_ATOMS: atom_id res chain seq x y z
N MET A 1 -19.52 67.74 32.46
CA MET A 1 -20.37 67.99 31.29
C MET A 1 -19.66 67.32 30.14
N ASP A 2 -20.11 66.38 29.74
CA ASP A 2 -20.85 65.38 29.12
C ASP A 2 -20.15 64.00 29.07
N ASN A 3 -20.84 63.06 29.61
CA ASN A 3 -20.58 61.65 29.47
C ASN A 3 -21.08 61.17 28.11
N THR A 4 -20.31 60.47 27.35
CA THR A 4 -20.80 59.51 26.37
C THR A 4 -20.08 58.19 26.53
N GLN A 5 -20.78 57.22 27.14
CA GLN A 5 -20.42 55.80 27.19
C GLN A 5 -20.60 55.23 25.80
N GLU A 6 -19.48 54.74 25.18
CA GLU A 6 -19.57 53.84 24.05
C GLU A 6 -19.77 52.40 24.57
N THR A 7 -20.98 51.92 24.39
CA THR A 7 -21.35 50.50 24.54
C THR A 7 -20.77 49.68 23.41
N ASN A 8 -19.75 48.89 23.67
CA ASN A 8 -19.25 47.85 22.78
C ASN A 8 -20.30 46.75 22.64
N ILE A 9 -21.01 46.73 21.55
CA ILE A 9 -21.86 45.63 21.10
C ILE A 9 -20.95 44.53 20.60
N ILE A 10 -20.81 43.47 21.39
CA ILE A 10 -20.20 42.20 20.96
C ILE A 10 -21.17 41.59 19.93
N GLN A 11 -20.87 41.74 18.66
CA GLN A 11 -21.51 40.93 17.61
C GLN A 11 -21.05 39.47 17.82
N GLU A 12 -21.94 38.63 18.34
CA GLU A 12 -21.85 37.19 18.20
C GLU A 12 -21.85 36.84 16.71
N THR A 13 -20.71 36.53 16.17
CA THR A 13 -20.60 35.92 14.85
C THR A 13 -21.17 34.51 14.91
N GLU A 14 -22.32 34.31 14.30
CA GLU A 14 -22.91 33.00 14.03
C GLU A 14 -21.84 32.03 13.50
N PRO A 15 -21.87 30.75 13.92
CA PRO A 15 -20.96 29.74 13.42
C PRO A 15 -21.22 29.55 11.93
N CYS A 16 -20.23 29.89 11.12
CA CYS A 16 -20.22 29.66 9.70
C CYS A 16 -20.60 28.20 9.42
N ALA A 17 -21.82 27.99 8.92
CA ALA A 17 -22.29 26.70 8.45
C ALA A 17 -21.25 26.18 7.47
N CYS A 18 -20.59 25.08 7.81
CA CYS A 18 -19.76 24.33 6.91
C CYS A 18 -20.67 23.81 5.79
N THR A 19 -20.84 24.58 4.74
CA THR A 19 -21.37 24.06 3.49
C THR A 19 -20.43 22.96 3.05
N GLU A 20 -20.92 21.72 3.15
CA GLU A 20 -20.30 20.58 2.47
C GLU A 20 -20.00 21.02 1.04
N PRO A 21 -18.84 20.67 0.46
CA PRO A 21 -18.65 20.91 -0.96
C PRO A 21 -19.74 20.13 -1.67
N VAL A 22 -20.75 20.83 -2.15
CA VAL A 22 -21.71 20.31 -3.10
C VAL A 22 -20.85 19.89 -4.29
N PHE A 23 -20.63 18.59 -4.42
CA PHE A 23 -20.23 18.03 -5.69
C PHE A 23 -21.38 18.37 -6.62
N ASP A 24 -21.17 19.35 -7.47
CA ASP A 24 -22.06 19.57 -8.62
C ASP A 24 -22.14 18.25 -9.38
N MET A 25 -23.16 17.48 -9.05
CA MET A 25 -23.67 16.45 -9.93
C MET A 25 -24.08 17.23 -11.18
N PRO A 26 -23.44 17.02 -12.32
CA PRO A 26 -23.85 17.72 -13.53
C PRO A 26 -25.31 17.41 -13.73
N GLY A 27 -26.10 18.50 -13.72
CA GLY A 27 -27.54 18.42 -13.98
C GLY A 27 -27.79 17.63 -15.26
N SER A 28 -28.99 17.14 -15.40
CA SER A 28 -29.56 16.36 -16.49
C SER A 28 -29.56 17.02 -17.87
N ASP A 29 -28.55 17.82 -18.19
CA ASP A 29 -28.32 18.29 -19.53
C ASP A 29 -27.73 17.17 -20.38
N MET A 30 -28.46 16.70 -21.38
CA MET A 30 -28.05 15.75 -22.42
C MET A 30 -26.91 16.34 -23.27
N THR A 31 -25.76 16.61 -22.66
CA THR A 31 -24.55 17.01 -23.34
C THR A 31 -23.79 15.79 -23.82
N ARG A 32 -23.29 15.81 -25.04
CA ARG A 32 -22.39 14.76 -25.58
C ARG A 32 -21.30 14.48 -24.55
N PRO A 33 -20.99 13.18 -24.28
CA PRO A 33 -19.94 12.82 -23.32
C PRO A 33 -18.65 13.57 -23.68
N SER A 34 -18.00 14.15 -22.69
CA SER A 34 -16.74 14.85 -22.96
C SER A 34 -15.71 13.86 -23.51
N LYS A 35 -14.75 14.34 -24.33
CA LYS A 35 -13.65 13.49 -24.82
C LYS A 35 -12.92 12.75 -23.69
N VAL A 36 -12.92 13.32 -22.48
CA VAL A 36 -12.32 12.73 -21.27
C VAL A 36 -13.17 11.57 -20.76
N ASP A 37 -14.49 11.67 -20.77
CA ASP A 37 -15.38 10.59 -20.32
C ASP A 37 -15.29 9.40 -21.28
N THR A 38 -15.30 9.66 -22.59
CA THR A 38 -15.11 8.62 -23.61
C THR A 38 -13.76 7.90 -23.45
N ALA A 39 -12.67 8.64 -23.24
CA ALA A 39 -11.36 8.04 -23.01
C ALA A 39 -11.32 7.22 -21.72
N ALA A 40 -12.00 7.69 -20.67
CA ALA A 40 -12.11 6.94 -19.41
C ALA A 40 -12.85 5.62 -19.61
N ASP A 41 -13.93 5.60 -20.37
CA ASP A 41 -14.72 4.39 -20.60
C ASP A 41 -13.98 3.39 -21.49
N ILE A 42 -13.23 3.86 -22.49
CA ILE A 42 -12.35 2.99 -23.29
C ILE A 42 -11.27 2.36 -22.38
N LEU A 43 -10.63 3.15 -21.52
CA LEU A 43 -9.59 2.64 -20.62
C LEU A 43 -10.16 1.65 -19.60
N ARG A 44 -11.39 1.84 -19.13
CA ARG A 44 -12.13 0.89 -18.28
C ARG A 44 -12.29 -0.46 -18.98
N ALA A 45 -12.74 -0.46 -20.23
CA ALA A 45 -12.89 -1.69 -21.03
C ALA A 45 -11.52 -2.39 -21.21
N VAL A 46 -10.47 -1.63 -21.49
CA VAL A 46 -9.10 -2.16 -21.61
C VAL A 46 -8.64 -2.82 -20.31
N PHE A 47 -8.87 -2.22 -19.15
CA PHE A 47 -8.51 -2.83 -17.86
C PHE A 47 -9.26 -4.14 -17.59
N ILE A 48 -10.56 -4.21 -17.91
CA ILE A 48 -11.35 -5.43 -17.77
C ILE A 48 -10.78 -6.52 -18.70
N LEU A 49 -10.47 -6.18 -19.97
CA LEU A 49 -9.87 -7.11 -20.92
C LEU A 49 -8.50 -7.61 -20.47
N ILE A 50 -7.63 -6.72 -19.97
CA ILE A 50 -6.31 -7.10 -19.42
C ILE A 50 -6.49 -8.10 -18.27
N MET A 51 -7.41 -7.83 -17.34
CA MET A 51 -7.67 -8.74 -16.23
C MET A 51 -8.20 -10.09 -16.71
N GLY A 52 -9.09 -10.11 -17.72
CA GLY A 52 -9.54 -11.33 -18.38
C GLY A 52 -8.39 -12.12 -18.98
N LEU A 53 -7.47 -11.47 -19.71
CA LEU A 53 -6.30 -12.11 -20.30
C LEU A 53 -5.32 -12.65 -19.25
N VAL A 54 -5.08 -11.90 -18.17
CA VAL A 54 -4.26 -12.34 -17.03
C VAL A 54 -4.88 -13.58 -16.38
N TYR A 55 -6.19 -13.60 -16.22
CA TYR A 55 -6.90 -14.75 -15.67
C TYR A 55 -6.92 -15.95 -16.63
N CYS A 56 -6.99 -15.73 -17.95
CA CYS A 56 -6.81 -16.77 -18.98
C CYS A 56 -5.44 -17.44 -18.87
N ARG A 57 -4.39 -16.66 -18.68
CA ARG A 57 -3.03 -17.19 -18.49
C ARG A 57 -2.92 -18.02 -17.21
N TYR A 58 -3.50 -17.56 -16.13
CA TYR A 58 -3.61 -18.31 -14.88
C TYR A 58 -4.37 -19.62 -15.06
N ALA A 59 -5.53 -19.58 -15.73
CA ALA A 59 -6.37 -20.75 -15.96
C ALA A 59 -5.64 -21.86 -16.74
N ARG A 60 -4.75 -21.50 -17.67
CA ARG A 60 -3.90 -22.47 -18.39
C ARG A 60 -2.95 -23.22 -17.44
N SER A 61 -2.44 -22.57 -16.41
CA SER A 61 -1.55 -23.20 -15.44
C SER A 61 -2.29 -24.04 -14.38
N SER A 62 -3.58 -23.77 -14.16
CA SER A 62 -4.39 -24.44 -13.12
C SER A 62 -5.21 -25.63 -13.65
N PHE A 63 -5.27 -25.84 -14.97
CA PHE A 63 -6.00 -26.94 -15.63
C PHE A 63 -7.48 -27.12 -15.22
N GLY A 64 -8.13 -26.07 -14.70
CA GLY A 64 -9.51 -26.13 -14.22
C GLY A 64 -10.50 -25.45 -15.17
N SER A 65 -11.71 -26.00 -15.30
CA SER A 65 -12.80 -25.40 -16.09
C SER A 65 -13.29 -24.07 -15.51
N VAL A 66 -13.26 -23.92 -14.19
CA VAL A 66 -13.74 -22.73 -13.46
C VAL A 66 -12.94 -21.48 -13.77
N PRO A 67 -11.60 -21.48 -13.69
CA PRO A 67 -10.79 -20.34 -14.09
C PRO A 67 -10.96 -19.97 -15.57
N VAL A 68 -11.13 -20.95 -16.46
CA VAL A 68 -11.37 -20.71 -17.89
C VAL A 68 -12.71 -20.02 -18.10
N PHE A 69 -13.76 -20.49 -17.43
CA PHE A 69 -15.09 -19.90 -17.53
C PHE A 69 -15.11 -18.45 -17.02
N PHE A 70 -14.49 -18.19 -15.87
CA PHE A 70 -14.34 -16.83 -15.34
C PHE A 70 -13.57 -15.91 -16.31
N ALA A 71 -12.50 -16.40 -16.90
CA ALA A 71 -11.72 -15.66 -17.89
C ALA A 71 -12.55 -15.29 -19.11
N VAL A 72 -13.34 -16.23 -19.64
CA VAL A 72 -14.24 -15.99 -20.77
C VAL A 72 -15.29 -14.95 -20.41
N LEU A 73 -15.95 -15.07 -19.24
CA LEU A 73 -16.94 -14.08 -18.79
C LEU A 73 -16.35 -12.69 -18.65
N THR A 74 -15.12 -12.58 -18.12
CA THR A 74 -14.44 -11.30 -17.97
C THR A 74 -14.10 -10.67 -19.32
N CYS A 75 -13.64 -11.47 -20.28
CA CYS A 75 -13.39 -11.01 -21.64
C CYS A 75 -14.70 -10.57 -22.34
N LEU A 76 -15.78 -11.31 -22.17
CA LEU A 76 -17.11 -10.94 -22.69
C LEU A 76 -17.61 -9.62 -22.08
N ALA A 77 -17.45 -9.44 -20.77
CA ALA A 77 -17.78 -8.18 -20.09
C ALA A 77 -16.99 -7.00 -20.66
N GLY A 78 -15.67 -7.16 -20.83
CA GLY A 78 -14.82 -6.13 -21.43
C GLY A 78 -15.20 -5.81 -22.87
N ALA A 79 -15.47 -6.83 -23.69
CA ALA A 79 -15.92 -6.66 -25.07
C ALA A 79 -17.30 -5.96 -25.13
N PHE A 80 -18.23 -6.33 -24.25
CA PHE A 80 -19.54 -5.69 -24.15
C PHE A 80 -19.43 -4.21 -23.79
N VAL A 81 -18.63 -3.86 -22.78
CA VAL A 81 -18.40 -2.46 -22.38
C VAL A 81 -17.78 -1.67 -23.54
N LEU A 82 -16.82 -2.24 -24.26
CA LEU A 82 -16.19 -1.60 -25.41
C LEU A 82 -17.18 -1.40 -26.56
N ALA A 83 -17.94 -2.44 -26.92
CA ALA A 83 -18.95 -2.37 -27.98
C ALA A 83 -20.02 -1.32 -27.68
N LYS A 84 -20.51 -1.26 -26.44
CA LYS A 84 -21.46 -0.25 -25.98
C LYS A 84 -20.89 1.15 -26.14
N GLN A 85 -19.63 1.41 -25.78
CA GLN A 85 -18.99 2.72 -25.94
C GLN A 85 -18.87 3.13 -27.41
N LEU A 86 -18.47 2.20 -28.26
CA LEU A 86 -18.42 2.44 -29.71
C LEU A 86 -19.80 2.75 -30.30
N LEU A 87 -20.84 2.09 -29.78
CA LEU A 87 -22.22 2.34 -30.20
C LEU A 87 -22.70 3.74 -29.76
N CYS A 88 -22.44 4.13 -28.53
CA CYS A 88 -22.74 5.47 -28.00
C CYS A 88 -22.07 6.59 -28.81
N LEU A 89 -20.86 6.37 -29.32
CA LEU A 89 -20.15 7.32 -30.19
C LEU A 89 -20.87 7.51 -31.55
N ARG A 90 -21.53 6.46 -32.07
CA ARG A 90 -22.24 6.50 -33.35
C ARG A 90 -23.66 7.04 -33.26
N LEU A 91 -24.39 6.67 -32.20
CA LEU A 91 -25.83 6.92 -32.08
C LEU A 91 -26.20 8.20 -31.32
N GLY A 92 -25.21 8.92 -30.78
CA GLY A 92 -25.45 10.14 -29.99
C GLY A 92 -25.68 9.90 -28.50
N PRO A 93 -26.10 10.91 -27.72
CA PRO A 93 -26.14 10.83 -26.28
C PRO A 93 -27.23 9.83 -25.81
N PHE A 94 -26.79 8.71 -25.27
CA PHE A 94 -27.61 7.86 -24.42
C PHE A 94 -27.69 8.46 -23.02
N ASP A 95 -28.83 8.28 -22.36
CA ASP A 95 -28.98 8.63 -20.95
C ASP A 95 -27.93 7.91 -20.11
N ARG A 96 -27.01 8.66 -19.52
CA ARG A 96 -25.86 8.14 -18.78
C ARG A 96 -26.28 7.21 -17.63
N HIS A 97 -27.38 7.54 -16.99
CA HIS A 97 -27.92 6.73 -15.89
C HIS A 97 -28.39 5.36 -16.36
N LYS A 98 -29.05 5.29 -17.53
CA LYS A 98 -29.47 4.01 -18.14
C LYS A 98 -28.26 3.16 -18.52
N ILE A 99 -27.17 3.78 -18.98
CA ILE A 99 -25.93 3.09 -19.31
C ILE A 99 -25.28 2.51 -18.05
N GLU A 100 -25.22 3.26 -16.95
CA GLU A 100 -24.67 2.78 -15.68
C GLU A 100 -25.50 1.64 -15.09
N ILE A 101 -26.83 1.69 -15.22
CA ILE A 101 -27.72 0.60 -14.82
C ILE A 101 -27.46 -0.64 -15.68
N LEU A 102 -27.32 -0.48 -16.99
CA LEU A 102 -27.06 -1.61 -17.90
C LEU A 102 -25.71 -2.27 -17.58
N ASP A 103 -24.67 -1.49 -17.27
CA ASP A 103 -23.38 -2.00 -16.83
C ASP A 103 -23.50 -2.80 -15.53
N LEU A 104 -24.23 -2.25 -14.55
CA LEU A 104 -24.48 -2.93 -13.28
C LEU A 104 -25.23 -4.25 -13.48
N CYS A 105 -26.31 -4.24 -14.28
CA CYS A 105 -27.08 -5.44 -14.61
C CYS A 105 -26.20 -6.50 -15.31
N SER A 106 -25.37 -6.09 -16.26
CA SER A 106 -24.48 -7.02 -16.97
C SER A 106 -23.46 -7.67 -16.02
N VAL A 107 -22.87 -6.89 -15.10
CA VAL A 107 -21.95 -7.41 -14.07
C VAL A 107 -22.67 -8.40 -13.15
N ILE A 108 -23.89 -8.08 -12.71
CA ILE A 108 -24.70 -8.98 -11.86
C ILE A 108 -24.99 -10.28 -12.59
N VAL A 109 -25.48 -10.23 -13.84
CA VAL A 109 -25.79 -11.43 -14.64
C VAL A 109 -24.54 -12.30 -14.82
N LEU A 110 -23.40 -11.70 -15.20
CA LEU A 110 -22.16 -12.44 -15.39
C LEU A 110 -21.66 -13.05 -14.07
N SER A 111 -21.82 -12.34 -12.96
CA SER A 111 -21.45 -12.85 -11.63
C SER A 111 -22.35 -14.03 -11.21
N VAL A 112 -23.66 -13.94 -11.46
CA VAL A 112 -24.60 -15.04 -11.18
C VAL A 112 -24.28 -16.26 -12.04
N LEU A 113 -24.02 -16.10 -13.34
CA LEU A 113 -23.63 -17.20 -14.22
C LEU A 113 -22.34 -17.87 -13.73
N TYR A 114 -21.38 -17.07 -13.26
CA TYR A 114 -20.13 -17.60 -12.71
C TYR A 114 -20.36 -18.36 -11.40
N ILE A 115 -21.16 -17.83 -10.49
CA ILE A 115 -21.51 -18.51 -9.22
C ILE A 115 -22.25 -19.84 -9.51
N LEU A 116 -23.21 -19.85 -10.44
CA LEU A 116 -23.88 -21.07 -10.86
C LEU A 116 -22.88 -22.09 -11.40
N HIS A 117 -21.94 -21.67 -12.24
CA HIS A 117 -20.89 -22.55 -12.74
C HIS A 117 -20.05 -23.15 -11.60
N LEU A 118 -19.67 -22.34 -10.58
CA LEU A 118 -18.96 -22.82 -9.39
C LEU A 118 -19.75 -23.87 -8.61
N VAL A 119 -21.08 -23.71 -8.52
CA VAL A 119 -21.94 -24.64 -7.78
C VAL A 119 -22.06 -25.98 -8.50
N PHE A 120 -22.22 -25.95 -9.83
CA PHE A 120 -22.49 -27.18 -10.62
C PHE A 120 -21.21 -27.92 -11.03
N TYR A 121 -20.07 -27.26 -11.07
CA TYR A 121 -18.79 -27.88 -11.42
C TYR A 121 -17.97 -28.19 -10.15
N LYS A 122 -17.72 -29.48 -9.90
CA LYS A 122 -16.80 -29.91 -8.85
C LYS A 122 -15.38 -29.51 -9.26
N THR A 123 -14.75 -28.61 -8.49
CA THR A 123 -13.35 -28.22 -8.67
C THR A 123 -12.45 -29.04 -7.77
N SER A 124 -11.21 -29.30 -8.21
CA SER A 124 -10.21 -30.01 -7.40
C SER A 124 -9.87 -29.27 -6.10
N ASP A 125 -9.96 -27.95 -6.11
CA ASP A 125 -9.56 -27.09 -4.97
C ASP A 125 -10.75 -26.63 -4.10
N GLY A 126 -11.96 -27.06 -4.45
CA GLY A 126 -13.17 -26.69 -3.74
C GLY A 126 -13.75 -25.32 -4.14
N PHE A 127 -15.07 -25.19 -3.96
CA PHE A 127 -15.86 -24.01 -4.31
C PHE A 127 -15.33 -22.71 -3.70
N LEU A 128 -15.02 -22.71 -2.38
CA LEU A 128 -14.62 -21.50 -1.67
C LEU A 128 -13.25 -20.97 -2.10
N ALA A 129 -12.31 -21.85 -2.40
CA ALA A 129 -10.98 -21.45 -2.88
C ALA A 129 -11.07 -20.67 -4.21
N GLU A 130 -11.82 -21.19 -5.17
CA GLU A 130 -12.01 -20.52 -6.46
C GLU A 130 -12.84 -19.23 -6.34
N LEU A 131 -13.85 -19.23 -5.47
CA LEU A 131 -14.64 -18.02 -5.18
C LEU A 131 -13.75 -16.90 -4.62
N LEU A 132 -12.86 -17.22 -3.67
CA LEU A 132 -11.92 -16.23 -3.09
C LEU A 132 -10.97 -15.64 -4.14
N ALA A 133 -10.42 -16.46 -5.04
CA ALA A 133 -9.57 -15.97 -6.12
C ALA A 133 -10.35 -15.01 -7.05
N SER A 134 -11.55 -15.40 -7.44
CA SER A 134 -12.40 -14.62 -8.34
C SER A 134 -12.85 -13.30 -7.73
N LEU A 135 -13.29 -13.31 -6.48
CA LEU A 135 -13.69 -12.11 -5.76
C LEU A 135 -12.51 -11.13 -5.61
N THR A 136 -11.30 -11.64 -5.38
CA THR A 136 -10.09 -10.81 -5.31
C THR A 136 -9.83 -10.13 -6.66
N ALA A 137 -9.90 -10.86 -7.77
CA ALA A 137 -9.73 -10.32 -9.11
C ALA A 137 -10.83 -9.28 -9.46
N ILE A 138 -12.09 -9.53 -9.07
CA ILE A 138 -13.22 -8.61 -9.28
C ILE A 138 -12.99 -7.31 -8.50
N LEU A 139 -12.72 -7.38 -7.19
CA LEU A 139 -12.49 -6.19 -6.36
C LEU A 139 -11.34 -5.34 -6.89
N PHE A 140 -10.25 -5.98 -7.29
CA PHE A 140 -9.12 -5.28 -7.88
C PHE A 140 -9.49 -4.60 -9.21
N THR A 141 -10.24 -5.28 -10.07
CA THR A 141 -10.75 -4.71 -11.33
C THR A 141 -11.66 -3.51 -11.09
N LEU A 142 -12.51 -3.57 -10.05
CA LEU A 142 -13.34 -2.44 -9.64
C LEU A 142 -12.52 -1.23 -9.14
N ILE A 143 -11.38 -1.47 -8.49
CA ILE A 143 -10.44 -0.38 -8.13
C ILE A 143 -9.89 0.26 -9.39
N LEU A 144 -9.39 -0.53 -10.36
CA LEU A 144 -8.92 -0.02 -11.65
C LEU A 144 -10.01 0.81 -12.35
N TYR A 145 -11.23 0.29 -12.39
CA TYR A 145 -12.38 0.98 -12.94
C TYR A 145 -12.65 2.33 -12.25
N SER A 146 -12.58 2.36 -10.91
CA SER A 146 -12.90 3.55 -10.11
C SER A 146 -11.88 4.68 -10.26
N ILE A 147 -10.61 4.35 -10.50
CA ILE A 147 -9.53 5.36 -10.64
C ILE A 147 -9.33 5.84 -12.07
N THR A 148 -9.92 5.16 -13.06
CA THR A 148 -9.75 5.48 -14.49
C THR A 148 -10.02 6.94 -14.83
N PRO A 149 -11.10 7.61 -14.34
CA PRO A 149 -11.33 9.02 -14.63
C PRO A 149 -10.21 9.93 -14.17
N LYS A 150 -9.57 9.61 -13.03
CA LYS A 150 -8.42 10.38 -12.51
C LYS A 150 -7.18 10.20 -13.37
N LEU A 151 -6.91 8.96 -13.82
CA LEU A 151 -5.80 8.67 -14.73
C LEU A 151 -5.96 9.44 -16.03
N VAL A 152 -7.15 9.42 -16.63
CA VAL A 152 -7.41 10.14 -17.88
C VAL A 152 -7.31 11.65 -17.70
N ARG A 153 -7.80 12.21 -16.59
CA ARG A 153 -7.62 13.63 -16.28
C ARG A 153 -6.16 13.99 -16.13
N CYS A 154 -5.37 13.15 -15.44
CA CYS A 154 -3.93 13.31 -15.27
C CYS A 154 -3.23 13.35 -16.65
N PHE A 155 -3.45 12.33 -17.49
CA PHE A 155 -2.87 12.27 -18.85
C PHE A 155 -3.45 13.29 -19.82
N SER A 156 -4.59 13.91 -19.50
CA SER A 156 -5.12 15.04 -20.25
C SER A 156 -4.49 16.38 -19.86
N GLY A 157 -3.55 16.39 -18.90
CA GLY A 157 -2.93 17.60 -18.37
C GLY A 157 -3.90 18.49 -17.56
N ARG A 158 -5.10 17.99 -17.25
CA ARG A 158 -5.98 18.57 -16.23
C ARG A 158 -5.44 18.04 -14.91
N THR A 159 -4.86 18.93 -14.14
CA THR A 159 -3.95 18.65 -13.05
C THR A 159 -4.41 17.50 -12.13
N ALA A 160 -3.53 16.54 -11.91
CA ALA A 160 -3.67 15.52 -10.87
C ALA A 160 -3.65 16.12 -9.43
N TYR A 161 -3.56 17.43 -9.30
CA TYR A 161 -3.23 18.19 -8.10
C TYR A 161 -4.36 19.14 -7.65
N ASP A 162 -5.57 19.02 -8.21
CA ASP A 162 -6.70 19.95 -7.93
C ASP A 162 -7.32 19.78 -6.53
N PHE A 163 -6.75 18.97 -5.68
CA PHE A 163 -7.03 19.06 -4.24
C PHE A 163 -6.23 20.26 -3.71
N GLY A 164 -6.89 21.39 -3.59
CA GLY A 164 -6.27 22.63 -3.15
C GLY A 164 -5.47 22.40 -1.86
N VAL A 165 -4.20 22.82 -1.89
CA VAL A 165 -3.40 22.96 -0.69
C VAL A 165 -4.19 23.80 0.30
N ARG A 166 -4.86 23.17 1.25
CA ARG A 166 -5.56 23.86 2.31
C ARG A 166 -4.48 24.46 3.20
N ALA A 167 -4.32 25.77 3.10
CA ALA A 167 -3.45 26.55 3.98
C ALA A 167 -3.98 26.47 5.41
N ASN A 168 -3.64 25.39 6.11
CA ASN A 168 -4.01 25.22 7.51
C ASN A 168 -2.85 25.70 8.37
N LYS A 169 -3.07 26.71 9.23
CA LYS A 169 -2.06 27.32 10.09
C LYS A 169 -1.54 26.35 11.16
N VAL A 170 -2.31 25.32 11.56
CA VAL A 170 -1.94 24.39 12.60
C VAL A 170 -0.97 23.33 12.05
N ASN A 171 0.22 23.25 12.63
CA ASN A 171 1.22 22.22 12.31
C ASN A 171 1.54 21.38 13.55
N ARG A 172 1.09 20.13 13.58
CA ARG A 172 1.29 19.20 14.69
C ARG A 172 2.41 18.18 14.43
N PHE A 173 3.33 18.49 13.55
CA PHE A 173 4.42 17.57 13.17
C PHE A 173 5.16 17.01 14.39
N TRP A 174 5.66 17.88 15.26
CA TRP A 174 6.40 17.47 16.45
C TRP A 174 5.53 16.74 17.47
N LEU A 175 4.26 17.10 17.59
CA LEU A 175 3.31 16.36 18.42
C LEU A 175 3.15 14.91 17.93
N VAL A 176 3.03 14.71 16.61
CA VAL A 176 2.95 13.36 16.02
C VAL A 176 4.24 12.58 16.25
N VAL A 177 5.40 13.22 16.10
CA VAL A 177 6.73 12.61 16.38
C VAL A 177 6.82 12.18 17.85
N LEU A 178 6.39 13.02 18.79
CA LEU A 178 6.38 12.68 20.24
C LEU A 178 5.40 11.56 20.56
N ILE A 179 4.20 11.57 19.98
CA ILE A 179 3.23 10.48 20.14
C ILE A 179 3.81 9.18 19.58
N ALA A 180 4.47 9.23 18.42
CA ALA A 180 5.12 8.08 17.83
C ALA A 180 6.21 7.51 18.74
N LEU A 181 7.05 8.37 19.32
CA LEU A 181 8.06 7.96 20.31
C LEU A 181 7.41 7.28 21.51
N GLY A 182 6.34 7.88 22.07
CA GLY A 182 5.59 7.29 23.18
C GLY A 182 5.04 5.91 22.84
N ILE A 183 4.41 5.75 21.68
CA ILE A 183 3.87 4.45 21.22
C ILE A 183 5.02 3.44 21.04
N ARG A 184 6.18 3.83 20.43
CA ARG A 184 7.33 2.93 20.27
C ARG A 184 7.88 2.45 21.62
N VAL A 185 8.07 3.37 22.57
CA VAL A 185 8.57 3.05 23.92
C VAL A 185 7.59 2.13 24.67
N VAL A 186 6.30 2.48 24.66
CA VAL A 186 5.27 1.64 25.30
C VAL A 186 5.19 0.26 24.66
N THR A 187 5.20 0.17 23.32
CA THR A 187 5.18 -1.12 22.61
C THR A 187 6.43 -1.94 22.94
N ALA A 188 7.62 -1.31 22.98
CA ALA A 188 8.87 -1.99 23.34
C ALA A 188 8.80 -2.57 24.75
N PHE A 189 8.34 -1.78 25.71
CA PHE A 189 8.24 -2.18 27.12
C PHE A 189 7.18 -3.26 27.33
N LEU A 190 5.97 -3.09 26.76
CA LEU A 190 4.93 -4.12 26.81
C LEU A 190 5.40 -5.43 26.16
N GLY A 191 6.16 -5.36 25.08
CA GLY A 191 6.76 -6.53 24.46
C GLY A 191 7.69 -7.29 25.42
N ILE A 192 8.59 -6.59 26.11
CA ILE A 192 9.48 -7.22 27.11
C ILE A 192 8.64 -7.81 28.25
N LEU A 193 7.64 -7.10 28.75
CA LEU A 193 6.77 -7.56 29.83
C LEU A 193 6.01 -8.84 29.44
N ILE A 194 5.36 -8.85 28.28
CA ILE A 194 4.62 -10.02 27.79
C ILE A 194 5.56 -11.21 27.60
N TYR A 195 6.75 -10.98 27.04
CA TYR A 195 7.75 -12.02 26.83
C TYR A 195 8.23 -12.61 28.16
N SER A 196 8.56 -11.77 29.16
CA SER A 196 9.05 -12.21 30.47
C SER A 196 7.98 -12.93 31.32
N LEU A 197 6.69 -12.61 31.12
CA LEU A 197 5.59 -13.34 31.77
C LEU A 197 5.34 -14.72 31.15
N ALA A 198 5.71 -14.89 29.87
CA ALA A 198 5.46 -16.13 29.14
C ALA A 198 6.66 -17.10 29.11
N ARG A 199 7.86 -16.59 29.38
CA ARG A 199 9.13 -17.34 29.27
C ARG A 199 10.14 -16.86 30.31
N ASP A 200 11.02 -17.76 30.69
CA ASP A 200 12.21 -17.39 31.46
C ASP A 200 13.05 -16.39 30.64
N CYS A 201 13.30 -15.26 31.25
CA CYS A 201 13.98 -14.14 30.63
C CYS A 201 15.20 -13.74 31.48
N SER A 202 16.23 -13.24 30.83
CA SER A 202 17.41 -12.73 31.53
C SER A 202 17.05 -11.63 32.51
N SER A 203 17.67 -11.65 33.70
CA SER A 203 17.56 -10.55 34.68
C SER A 203 18.21 -9.25 34.21
N ASN A 204 19.09 -9.31 33.20
CA ASN A 204 19.67 -8.15 32.56
C ASN A 204 18.70 -7.55 31.53
N LEU A 205 18.28 -6.29 31.76
CA LEU A 205 17.29 -5.61 30.93
C LEU A 205 17.67 -5.56 29.44
N LEU A 206 18.95 -5.36 29.10
CA LEU A 206 19.40 -5.32 27.71
C LEU A 206 19.28 -6.69 27.05
N LYS A 207 19.67 -7.75 27.73
CA LYS A 207 19.51 -9.12 27.24
C LYS A 207 18.03 -9.48 27.11
N ALA A 208 17.20 -9.14 28.10
CA ALA A 208 15.76 -9.34 28.04
C ALA A 208 15.12 -8.61 26.85
N TRP A 209 15.54 -7.37 26.57
CA TRP A 209 15.11 -6.62 25.39
C TRP A 209 15.52 -7.29 24.09
N GLN A 210 16.78 -7.74 24.00
CA GLN A 210 17.28 -8.45 22.83
C GLN A 210 16.54 -9.79 22.64
N GLU A 211 16.38 -10.60 23.69
CA GLU A 211 15.64 -11.85 23.65
C GLU A 211 14.18 -11.66 23.22
N ALA A 212 13.49 -10.65 23.72
CA ALA A 212 12.10 -10.35 23.38
C ALA A 212 11.95 -9.95 21.89
N TRP A 213 12.80 -9.05 21.38
CA TRP A 213 12.62 -8.43 20.07
C TRP A 213 13.41 -9.09 18.93
N MET A 214 14.36 -9.98 19.25
CA MET A 214 15.06 -10.81 18.26
C MET A 214 14.42 -12.19 18.19
N LYS A 215 13.34 -12.30 17.43
CA LYS A 215 12.69 -13.59 17.16
C LYS A 215 13.54 -14.39 16.16
N GLY A 216 13.94 -15.62 16.52
CA GLY A 216 14.87 -16.43 15.73
C GLY A 216 14.43 -16.73 14.28
N ASN A 217 13.13 -16.75 14.02
CA ASN A 217 12.56 -17.05 12.70
C ASN A 217 12.14 -15.77 11.94
N THR A 218 12.75 -14.62 12.26
CA THR A 218 12.48 -13.35 11.57
C THR A 218 13.75 -12.77 10.96
N ASP A 219 13.59 -11.83 10.04
CA ASP A 219 14.68 -11.21 9.27
C ASP A 219 15.69 -10.42 10.14
N CYS A 220 15.41 -10.22 11.45
CA CYS A 220 16.22 -9.40 12.36
C CYS A 220 17.68 -9.85 12.40
N ASN A 221 17.91 -11.15 12.60
CA ASN A 221 19.27 -11.71 12.69
C ASN A 221 20.03 -11.55 11.36
N HIS A 222 19.34 -11.66 10.24
CA HIS A 222 19.93 -11.51 8.92
C HIS A 222 20.44 -10.08 8.69
N TYR A 223 19.65 -9.07 9.05
CA TYR A 223 20.10 -7.68 8.94
C TYR A 223 21.28 -7.35 9.84
N LEU A 224 21.31 -7.88 11.06
CA LEU A 224 22.45 -7.69 11.97
C LEU A 224 23.70 -8.42 11.46
N ASN A 225 23.56 -9.65 10.96
CA ASN A 225 24.68 -10.40 10.36
C ASN A 225 25.27 -9.65 9.16
N ILE A 226 24.43 -9.15 8.24
CA ILE A 226 24.90 -8.34 7.10
C ILE A 226 25.59 -7.06 7.56
N ALA A 227 25.07 -6.41 8.61
CA ALA A 227 25.69 -5.22 9.17
C ALA A 227 27.09 -5.49 9.73
N GLU A 228 27.32 -6.64 10.33
CA GLU A 228 28.60 -7.05 10.93
C GLU A 228 29.58 -7.65 9.91
N ASN A 229 29.11 -8.59 9.09
CA ASN A 229 29.96 -9.44 8.24
C ASN A 229 29.89 -9.10 6.75
N TRP A 230 28.87 -8.34 6.32
CA TRP A 230 28.56 -8.07 4.91
C TRP A 230 28.06 -9.32 4.17
N TYR A 231 27.95 -9.26 2.85
CA TYR A 231 27.53 -10.37 2.00
C TYR A 231 28.72 -11.26 1.66
N THR A 232 28.46 -12.57 1.55
CA THR A 232 29.41 -13.58 1.11
C THR A 232 28.83 -14.41 -0.03
N ALA A 233 29.72 -15.02 -0.84
CA ALA A 233 29.33 -15.94 -1.92
C ALA A 233 29.30 -17.40 -1.45
N THR A 234 29.79 -17.71 -0.24
CA THR A 234 30.02 -19.08 0.25
C THR A 234 29.32 -19.33 1.59
N GLY A 235 29.14 -20.59 1.95
CA GLY A 235 28.47 -20.98 3.18
C GLY A 235 26.96 -20.72 3.14
N ASP A 236 26.29 -20.82 4.30
CA ASP A 236 24.85 -20.60 4.43
C ASP A 236 24.50 -19.09 4.33
N ASP A 237 25.44 -18.23 4.72
CA ASP A 237 25.28 -16.77 4.67
C ASP A 237 25.20 -16.21 3.23
N LYS A 238 25.55 -17.00 2.19
CA LYS A 238 25.32 -16.61 0.79
C LYS A 238 23.87 -16.28 0.50
N LEU A 239 22.94 -16.90 1.23
CA LEU A 239 21.50 -16.65 1.09
C LEU A 239 21.08 -15.27 1.56
N LEU A 240 21.89 -14.60 2.39
CA LEU A 240 21.60 -13.27 2.91
C LEU A 240 21.58 -12.18 1.84
N ILE A 241 22.07 -12.47 0.63
CA ILE A 241 22.04 -11.55 -0.51
C ILE A 241 20.61 -11.13 -0.88
N VAL A 242 19.55 -11.85 -0.49
CA VAL A 242 18.15 -11.50 -0.72
C VAL A 242 17.69 -10.29 0.10
N PHE A 243 18.40 -9.94 1.18
CA PHE A 243 18.12 -8.78 2.01
C PHE A 243 18.83 -7.55 1.46
N PHE A 244 18.12 -6.44 1.32
CA PHE A 244 18.62 -5.23 0.67
C PHE A 244 19.58 -4.43 1.57
N PRO A 245 20.62 -3.78 0.99
CA PRO A 245 21.80 -3.34 1.73
C PRO A 245 21.63 -2.04 2.54
N LEU A 246 20.68 -1.14 2.22
CA LEU A 246 20.68 0.20 2.84
C LEU A 246 20.51 0.15 4.36
N PHE A 247 19.60 -0.68 4.87
CA PHE A 247 19.37 -0.76 6.31
C PHE A 247 20.56 -1.36 7.06
N PRO A 248 21.17 -2.50 6.66
CA PRO A 248 22.41 -3.00 7.27
C PRO A 248 23.57 -2.01 7.18
N MET A 249 23.72 -1.27 6.09
CA MET A 249 24.76 -0.23 5.97
C MET A 249 24.57 0.88 7.01
N LEU A 250 23.33 1.32 7.24
CA LEU A 250 23.04 2.33 8.27
C LEU A 250 23.28 1.78 9.68
N ILE A 251 22.95 0.51 9.94
CA ILE A 251 23.29 -0.16 11.22
C ILE A 251 24.80 -0.17 11.40
N ARG A 252 25.57 -0.60 10.40
CA ARG A 252 27.03 -0.61 10.44
C ARG A 252 27.60 0.79 10.72
N LEU A 253 27.07 1.81 10.06
CA LEU A 253 27.49 3.20 10.30
C LEU A 253 27.20 3.65 11.74
N ALA A 254 26.01 3.40 12.26
CA ALA A 254 25.66 3.74 13.64
C ALA A 254 26.51 2.93 14.66
N ASN A 255 26.87 1.70 14.31
CA ASN A 255 27.65 0.82 15.16
C ASN A 255 29.10 1.28 15.38
N PHE A 256 29.66 2.14 14.52
CA PHE A 256 30.96 2.79 14.78
C PHE A 256 30.96 3.63 16.07
N ALA A 257 29.82 4.21 16.45
CA ALA A 257 29.67 5.02 17.66
C ALA A 257 29.07 4.23 18.84
N ILE A 258 28.17 3.28 18.56
CA ILE A 258 27.37 2.60 19.60
C ILE A 258 28.01 1.28 20.04
N HIS A 259 28.83 0.66 19.20
CA HIS A 259 29.51 -0.63 19.43
C HIS A 259 28.57 -1.80 19.81
N ASN A 260 27.29 -1.73 19.35
CA ASN A 260 26.31 -2.78 19.51
C ASN A 260 25.29 -2.72 18.37
N SER A 261 25.33 -3.71 17.48
CA SER A 261 24.48 -3.73 16.25
C SER A 261 22.98 -3.77 16.56
N PHE A 262 22.57 -4.48 17.64
CA PHE A 262 21.17 -4.51 18.06
C PHE A 262 20.67 -3.14 18.53
N ILE A 263 21.43 -2.47 19.41
CA ILE A 263 21.08 -1.11 19.89
C ILE A 263 21.07 -0.12 18.74
N SER A 264 22.05 -0.22 17.83
CA SER A 264 22.14 0.62 16.62
C SER A 264 20.88 0.47 15.76
N ALA A 265 20.44 -0.77 15.51
CA ALA A 265 19.23 -1.05 14.74
C ALA A 265 17.97 -0.51 15.44
N GLN A 266 17.84 -0.71 16.75
CA GLN A 266 16.68 -0.27 17.53
C GLN A 266 16.57 1.27 17.58
N LEU A 267 17.69 1.95 17.78
CA LEU A 267 17.75 3.43 17.77
C LEU A 267 17.35 3.98 16.40
N LEU A 268 17.94 3.45 15.32
CA LEU A 268 17.61 3.85 13.96
C LEU A 268 16.14 3.61 13.65
N ASN A 269 15.59 2.46 14.01
CA ASN A 269 14.17 2.14 13.75
C ASN A 269 13.22 3.03 14.55
N THR A 270 13.58 3.38 15.78
CA THR A 270 12.81 4.35 16.56
C THR A 270 12.81 5.72 15.86
N ILE A 271 13.98 6.22 15.47
CA ILE A 271 14.11 7.50 14.74
C ILE A 271 13.31 7.45 13.44
N PHE A 272 13.50 6.42 12.61
CA PHE A 272 12.86 6.32 11.31
C PHE A 272 11.33 6.22 11.44
N SER A 273 10.81 5.43 12.37
CA SER A 273 9.35 5.29 12.54
C SER A 273 8.69 6.57 13.08
N CYS A 274 9.36 7.29 13.99
CA CYS A 274 8.86 8.57 14.51
C CYS A 274 8.81 9.65 13.43
N PHE A 275 9.88 9.79 12.65
CA PHE A 275 9.93 10.75 11.56
C PHE A 275 9.01 10.34 10.39
N ALA A 276 8.87 9.03 10.11
CA ALA A 276 7.91 8.54 9.13
C ALA A 276 6.48 8.97 9.49
N ALA A 277 6.05 8.80 10.73
CA ALA A 277 4.73 9.24 11.19
C ALA A 277 4.52 10.75 11.03
N GLY A 278 5.52 11.56 11.44
CA GLY A 278 5.48 13.02 11.29
C GLY A 278 5.43 13.46 9.83
N LEU A 279 6.23 12.84 8.95
CA LEU A 279 6.24 13.14 7.52
C LEU A 279 4.98 12.62 6.82
N PHE A 280 4.43 11.49 7.24
CA PHE A 280 3.15 11.01 6.73
C PHE A 280 2.03 11.98 7.05
N TYR A 281 1.96 12.47 8.30
CA TYR A 281 1.05 13.55 8.66
C TYR A 281 1.21 14.78 7.76
N LYS A 282 2.46 15.26 7.53
CA LYS A 282 2.72 16.38 6.60
C LYS A 282 2.25 16.11 5.19
N THR A 283 2.51 14.91 4.68
CA THR A 283 2.13 14.51 3.33
C THR A 283 0.61 14.47 3.17
N LEU A 284 -0.09 13.86 4.14
CA LEU A 284 -1.56 13.81 4.11
C LEU A 284 -2.20 15.19 4.22
N ARG A 285 -1.59 16.15 4.93
CA ARG A 285 -2.10 17.52 5.01
C ARG A 285 -2.10 18.28 3.68
N LEU A 286 -1.35 17.83 2.70
CA LEU A 286 -1.40 18.42 1.36
C LEU A 286 -2.73 18.11 0.66
N ASP A 287 -3.36 16.99 1.01
CA ASP A 287 -4.52 16.45 0.30
C ASP A 287 -5.79 16.39 1.19
N LEU A 288 -5.61 16.22 2.51
CA LEU A 288 -6.69 15.95 3.45
C LEU A 288 -6.80 17.04 4.53
N PRO A 289 -7.98 17.21 5.14
CA PRO A 289 -8.15 18.05 6.33
C PRO A 289 -7.18 17.61 7.45
N GLU A 290 -6.71 18.57 8.25
CA GLU A 290 -5.73 18.37 9.32
C GLU A 290 -6.12 17.21 10.25
N ARG A 291 -7.39 17.16 10.65
CA ARG A 291 -7.94 16.11 11.51
C ARG A 291 -7.77 14.71 10.90
N LYS A 292 -8.00 14.54 9.59
CA LYS A 292 -7.83 13.28 8.88
C LYS A 292 -6.37 12.92 8.68
N ALA A 293 -5.53 13.92 8.43
CA ALA A 293 -4.09 13.73 8.35
C ALA A 293 -3.50 13.26 9.70
N PHE A 294 -3.95 13.86 10.81
CA PHE A 294 -3.57 13.45 12.15
C PHE A 294 -4.04 12.02 12.46
N LEU A 295 -5.30 11.69 12.16
CA LEU A 295 -5.84 10.35 12.31
C LEU A 295 -5.04 9.32 11.48
N GLY A 296 -4.67 9.67 10.24
CA GLY A 296 -3.85 8.81 9.38
C GLY A 296 -2.49 8.48 9.99
N ALA A 297 -1.84 9.45 10.62
CA ALA A 297 -0.59 9.23 11.32
C ALA A 297 -0.76 8.30 12.55
N ILE A 298 -1.84 8.45 13.30
CA ILE A 298 -2.14 7.55 14.43
C ILE A 298 -2.46 6.14 13.95
N VAL A 299 -3.25 5.99 12.88
CA VAL A 299 -3.55 4.68 12.27
C VAL A 299 -2.26 4.01 11.78
N PHE A 300 -1.34 4.76 11.13
CA PHE A 300 -0.03 4.25 10.72
C PHE A 300 0.75 3.61 11.89
N LEU A 301 0.77 4.28 13.04
CA LEU A 301 1.47 3.80 14.23
C LEU A 301 0.81 2.56 14.86
N LEU A 302 -0.50 2.41 14.68
CA LEU A 302 -1.31 1.33 15.25
C LEU A 302 -1.66 0.23 14.24
N MET A 303 -1.13 0.27 13.00
CA MET A 303 -1.28 -0.87 12.09
C MET A 303 -0.79 -2.15 12.76
N PRO A 304 -1.46 -3.31 12.56
CA PRO A 304 -1.03 -4.56 13.22
C PRO A 304 0.44 -4.89 12.96
N GLY A 305 0.89 -4.78 11.70
CA GLY A 305 2.29 -4.99 11.35
C GLY A 305 3.26 -3.89 11.80
N ALA A 306 2.77 -2.77 12.40
CA ALA A 306 3.65 -1.76 12.97
C ALA A 306 4.40 -2.26 14.23
N VAL A 307 4.03 -3.42 14.78
CA VAL A 307 4.82 -4.12 15.81
C VAL A 307 6.25 -4.38 15.30
N PHE A 308 6.42 -4.73 14.03
CA PHE A 308 7.74 -4.97 13.44
C PHE A 308 8.64 -3.72 13.37
N MET A 309 8.06 -2.52 13.53
CA MET A 309 8.87 -1.29 13.61
C MET A 309 9.68 -1.20 14.92
N ASN A 310 9.41 -2.07 15.91
CA ASN A 310 10.21 -2.21 17.11
C ASN A 310 11.25 -3.37 17.02
N SER A 311 11.36 -4.02 15.88
CA SER A 311 12.34 -5.08 15.60
C SER A 311 13.44 -4.56 14.67
N ALA A 312 14.59 -5.24 14.61
CA ALA A 312 15.70 -4.87 13.72
C ALA A 312 15.36 -5.21 12.25
N MET A 313 14.36 -4.52 11.69
CA MET A 313 13.82 -4.75 10.33
C MET A 313 13.81 -3.48 9.50
N SER A 314 13.76 -3.63 8.17
CA SER A 314 13.87 -2.50 7.22
C SER A 314 12.59 -1.68 7.03
N GLU A 315 11.46 -2.10 7.58
CA GLU A 315 10.15 -1.44 7.40
C GLU A 315 10.12 0.02 7.86
N PRO A 316 10.70 0.41 9.02
CA PRO A 316 10.71 1.82 9.45
C PRO A 316 11.45 2.73 8.48
N LEU A 317 12.62 2.30 8.00
CA LEU A 317 13.40 3.04 7.00
C LEU A 317 12.61 3.16 5.69
N PHE A 318 12.04 2.06 5.22
CA PHE A 318 11.25 2.05 4.00
C PHE A 318 10.04 2.98 4.11
N ALA A 319 9.29 2.94 5.22
CA ALA A 319 8.17 3.84 5.46
C ALA A 319 8.59 5.33 5.48
N LEU A 320 9.73 5.66 6.09
CA LEU A 320 10.29 7.00 6.09
C LEU A 320 10.57 7.49 4.66
N LEU A 321 11.25 6.65 3.86
CA LEU A 321 11.59 6.96 2.47
C LEU A 321 10.34 7.11 1.59
N LEU A 322 9.31 6.28 1.80
CA LEU A 322 8.00 6.43 1.16
C LEU A 322 7.34 7.77 1.50
N CYS A 323 7.37 8.17 2.78
CA CYS A 323 6.80 9.46 3.22
C CYS A 323 7.54 10.63 2.57
N CYS A 324 8.87 10.60 2.50
CA CYS A 324 9.68 11.59 1.80
C CYS A 324 9.33 11.61 0.30
N PHE A 325 9.30 10.44 -0.34
CA PHE A 325 8.94 10.32 -1.75
C PHE A 325 7.60 10.99 -2.06
N PHE A 326 6.53 10.61 -1.35
CA PHE A 326 5.21 11.19 -1.60
C PHE A 326 5.13 12.67 -1.25
N LEU A 327 5.84 13.14 -0.21
CA LEU A 327 5.89 14.56 0.14
C LEU A 327 6.49 15.40 -1.00
N PHE A 328 7.64 14.97 -1.54
CA PHE A 328 8.32 15.68 -2.62
C PHE A 328 7.57 15.51 -3.95
N LEU A 329 7.02 14.34 -4.23
CA LEU A 329 6.18 14.11 -5.40
C LEU A 329 4.97 15.06 -5.40
N ARG A 330 4.28 15.22 -4.25
CA ARG A 330 3.12 16.13 -4.12
C ARG A 330 3.50 17.60 -4.24
N LYS A 331 4.73 17.97 -3.89
CA LYS A 331 5.29 19.31 -4.10
C LYS A 331 5.82 19.55 -5.51
N ARG A 332 5.79 18.52 -6.38
CA ARG A 332 6.37 18.56 -7.74
C ARG A 332 7.90 18.76 -7.76
N GLU A 333 8.57 18.39 -6.69
CA GLU A 333 10.02 18.36 -6.55
C GLU A 333 10.52 16.98 -7.01
N TYR A 334 10.48 16.74 -8.33
CA TYR A 334 10.64 15.40 -8.92
C TYR A 334 12.00 14.80 -8.68
N LEU A 335 13.08 15.59 -8.71
CA LEU A 335 14.43 15.09 -8.48
C LEU A 335 14.57 14.52 -7.05
N PHE A 336 14.08 15.24 -6.04
CA PHE A 336 14.08 14.74 -4.66
C PHE A 336 13.22 13.49 -4.52
N ALA A 337 12.06 13.45 -5.17
CA ALA A 337 11.24 12.24 -5.21
C ALA A 337 12.01 11.07 -5.83
N GLY A 338 12.74 11.29 -6.93
CA GLY A 338 13.61 10.29 -7.57
C GLY A 338 14.69 9.77 -6.63
N ILE A 339 15.35 10.65 -5.87
CA ILE A 339 16.38 10.26 -4.88
C ILE A 339 15.78 9.37 -3.78
N PHE A 340 14.61 9.74 -3.22
CA PHE A 340 13.97 8.92 -2.18
C PHE A 340 13.42 7.60 -2.75
N ALA A 341 13.00 7.55 -4.02
CA ALA A 341 12.66 6.31 -4.71
C ALA A 341 13.88 5.39 -4.87
N ALA A 342 15.06 5.95 -5.23
CA ALA A 342 16.30 5.19 -5.31
C ALA A 342 16.67 4.58 -3.95
N LEU A 343 16.67 5.37 -2.88
CA LEU A 343 16.96 4.90 -1.53
C LEU A 343 15.94 3.82 -1.08
N ALA A 344 14.66 3.98 -1.41
CA ALA A 344 13.63 2.97 -1.14
C ALA A 344 13.89 1.68 -1.94
N GLY A 345 14.31 1.76 -3.21
CA GLY A 345 14.72 0.62 -4.04
C GLY A 345 16.01 -0.04 -3.58
N PHE A 346 16.86 0.67 -2.85
CA PHE A 346 18.06 0.14 -2.19
C PHE A 346 17.78 -0.45 -0.79
N THR A 347 16.53 -0.25 -0.29
CA THR A 347 16.05 -0.78 1.01
C THR A 347 15.22 -2.04 0.84
N ARG A 348 14.36 -2.11 -0.19
CA ARG A 348 13.43 -3.23 -0.46
C ARG A 348 13.12 -3.33 -1.95
N SER A 349 12.91 -4.55 -2.45
CA SER A 349 12.59 -4.81 -3.87
C SER A 349 11.39 -4.00 -4.39
N VAL A 350 10.35 -3.85 -3.59
CA VAL A 350 9.15 -3.08 -3.94
C VAL A 350 9.38 -1.57 -4.06
N GLY A 351 10.54 -1.07 -3.63
CA GLY A 351 10.90 0.35 -3.74
C GLY A 351 11.03 0.83 -5.19
N VAL A 352 11.45 -0.04 -6.12
CA VAL A 352 11.52 0.29 -7.55
C VAL A 352 10.16 0.69 -8.14
N LEU A 353 9.07 0.21 -7.54
CA LEU A 353 7.71 0.52 -7.98
C LEU A 353 7.36 2.01 -7.85
N LEU A 354 8.13 2.78 -7.07
CA LEU A 354 7.95 4.23 -6.93
C LEU A 354 8.24 5.00 -8.23
N ALA A 355 9.02 4.43 -9.14
CA ALA A 355 9.24 4.99 -10.47
C ALA A 355 7.92 5.13 -11.27
N VAL A 356 6.92 4.28 -11.02
CA VAL A 356 5.65 4.30 -11.75
C VAL A 356 4.79 5.51 -11.38
N PRO A 357 4.43 5.78 -10.10
CA PRO A 357 3.70 7.00 -9.75
C PRO A 357 4.49 8.27 -10.05
N LEU A 358 5.83 8.26 -9.97
CA LEU A 358 6.68 9.36 -10.41
C LEU A 358 6.48 9.65 -11.90
N GLY A 359 6.59 8.62 -12.75
CA GLY A 359 6.39 8.73 -14.20
C GLY A 359 4.99 9.21 -14.56
N VAL A 360 3.94 8.69 -13.91
CA VAL A 360 2.55 9.13 -14.13
C VAL A 360 2.38 10.62 -13.81
N CYS A 361 2.95 11.11 -12.72
CA CYS A 361 2.87 12.53 -12.36
C CYS A 361 3.66 13.42 -13.31
N ILE A 362 4.87 13.01 -13.69
CA ILE A 362 5.70 13.73 -14.67
C ILE A 362 4.98 13.83 -16.02
N VAL A 363 4.41 12.74 -16.54
CA VAL A 363 3.66 12.74 -17.80
C VAL A 363 2.44 13.66 -17.71
N GLY A 364 1.70 13.62 -16.61
CA GLY A 364 0.57 14.53 -16.39
C GLY A 364 0.97 16.00 -16.43
N ASP A 365 2.04 16.37 -15.75
CA ASP A 365 2.56 17.75 -15.76
C ASP A 365 3.17 18.14 -17.11
N PHE A 366 3.86 17.22 -17.78
CA PHE A 366 4.38 17.44 -19.13
C PHE A 366 3.25 17.81 -20.10
N VAL A 367 2.19 17.00 -20.15
CA VAL A 367 1.03 17.28 -21.02
C VAL A 367 0.34 18.59 -20.62
N GLY A 368 0.22 18.88 -19.33
CA GLY A 368 -0.37 20.14 -18.85
C GLY A 368 0.42 21.37 -19.29
N ARG A 369 1.76 21.34 -19.13
CA ARG A 369 2.67 22.42 -19.55
C ARG A 369 2.73 22.57 -21.07
N ALA A 370 2.77 21.44 -21.81
CA ALA A 370 2.76 21.47 -23.28
C ALA A 370 1.49 22.14 -23.83
N LYS A 371 0.31 21.84 -23.28
CA LYS A 371 -0.97 22.47 -23.67
C LYS A 371 -1.00 23.97 -23.40
N LYS A 372 -0.35 24.42 -22.33
CA LYS A 372 -0.23 25.83 -21.97
C LYS A 372 0.91 26.55 -22.69
N ARG A 373 1.72 25.84 -23.48
CA ARG A 373 2.95 26.33 -24.11
C ARG A 373 4.00 26.82 -23.09
N GLU A 374 4.00 26.24 -21.87
CA GLU A 374 4.90 26.58 -20.76
C GLU A 374 6.00 25.51 -20.57
N LEU A 375 6.20 24.63 -21.53
CA LEU A 375 7.18 23.57 -21.45
C LEU A 375 8.60 24.12 -21.60
N LYS A 376 9.39 24.05 -20.55
CA LYS A 376 10.78 24.49 -20.49
C LYS A 376 11.73 23.29 -20.59
N ALA A 377 12.89 23.46 -21.21
CA ALA A 377 13.92 22.43 -21.31
C ALA A 377 14.40 21.96 -19.92
N SER A 378 14.49 22.87 -18.94
CA SER A 378 14.85 22.53 -17.54
C SER A 378 13.90 21.50 -16.93
N PHE A 379 12.60 21.61 -17.18
CA PHE A 379 11.62 20.61 -16.70
C PHE A 379 11.82 19.25 -17.36
N ILE A 380 12.15 19.22 -18.65
CA ILE A 380 12.41 17.95 -19.36
C ILE A 380 13.65 17.27 -18.79
N ILE A 381 14.74 18.03 -18.62
CA ILE A 381 15.99 17.52 -18.05
C ILE A 381 15.76 17.01 -16.63
N GLU A 382 15.11 17.79 -15.76
CA GLU A 382 14.78 17.40 -14.41
C GLU A 382 13.94 16.10 -14.38
N SER A 383 12.94 15.99 -15.26
CA SER A 383 12.06 14.82 -15.39
C SER A 383 12.85 13.55 -15.77
N ILE A 384 13.74 13.65 -16.77
CA ILE A 384 14.58 12.52 -17.19
C ILE A 384 15.55 12.13 -16.08
N CYS A 385 16.23 13.10 -15.48
CA CYS A 385 17.15 12.85 -14.35
C CYS A 385 16.42 12.19 -13.18
N SER A 386 15.19 12.63 -12.85
CA SER A 386 14.40 12.08 -11.76
C SER A 386 14.03 10.61 -12.01
N LEU A 387 13.60 10.26 -13.23
CA LEU A 387 13.26 8.88 -13.61
C LEU A 387 14.49 7.98 -13.58
N ILE A 388 15.62 8.43 -14.13
CA ILE A 388 16.89 7.67 -14.07
C ILE A 388 17.29 7.48 -12.60
N THR A 389 17.30 8.54 -11.81
CA THR A 389 17.68 8.49 -10.39
C THR A 389 16.80 7.50 -9.63
N SER A 390 15.49 7.45 -9.90
CA SER A 390 14.55 6.62 -9.15
C SER A 390 14.86 5.11 -9.18
N VAL A 391 15.58 4.63 -10.19
CA VAL A 391 15.94 3.22 -10.34
C VAL A 391 17.38 2.91 -9.91
N LEU A 392 18.22 3.92 -9.65
CA LEU A 392 19.65 3.74 -9.34
C LEU A 392 19.88 2.89 -8.08
N GLY A 393 19.02 2.99 -7.07
CA GLY A 393 19.15 2.18 -5.86
C GLY A 393 18.99 0.68 -6.15
N THR A 394 17.98 0.32 -6.94
CA THR A 394 17.79 -1.07 -7.37
C THR A 394 18.97 -1.53 -8.25
N LEU A 395 19.43 -0.70 -9.18
CA LEU A 395 20.60 -1.02 -10.02
C LEU A 395 21.85 -1.21 -9.16
N GLY A 396 22.06 -0.38 -8.14
CA GLY A 396 23.16 -0.54 -7.16
C GLY A 396 23.09 -1.86 -6.43
N TYR A 397 21.90 -2.29 -6.01
CA TYR A 397 21.72 -3.61 -5.40
C TYR A 397 22.00 -4.77 -6.38
N LEU A 398 21.54 -4.68 -7.63
CA LEU A 398 21.85 -5.66 -8.67
C LEU A 398 23.36 -5.73 -8.95
N LEU A 399 24.05 -4.60 -8.90
CA LEU A 399 25.52 -4.57 -9.00
C LEU A 399 26.20 -5.29 -7.84
N ILE A 400 25.71 -5.09 -6.58
CA ILE A 400 26.22 -5.84 -5.42
C ILE A 400 26.01 -7.34 -5.61
N ASN A 401 24.82 -7.77 -6.07
CA ASN A 401 24.57 -9.18 -6.39
C ASN A 401 25.61 -9.71 -7.39
N LYS A 402 25.83 -8.98 -8.49
CA LYS A 402 26.80 -9.37 -9.51
C LYS A 402 28.23 -9.45 -8.99
N VAL A 403 28.66 -8.49 -8.19
CA VAL A 403 30.02 -8.45 -7.62
C VAL A 403 30.24 -9.58 -6.63
N VAL A 404 29.25 -9.87 -5.77
CA VAL A 404 29.37 -10.91 -4.73
C VAL A 404 29.20 -12.31 -5.29
N THR A 405 28.21 -12.53 -6.17
CA THR A 405 27.80 -13.89 -6.58
C THR A 405 28.11 -14.21 -8.04
N GLY A 406 28.55 -13.23 -8.83
CA GLY A 406 28.71 -13.38 -10.28
C GLY A 406 27.41 -13.21 -11.09
N ASN A 407 26.24 -13.24 -10.45
CA ASN A 407 24.94 -13.13 -11.09
C ASN A 407 24.13 -11.96 -10.49
N ALA A 408 23.75 -10.96 -11.31
CA ALA A 408 22.98 -9.80 -10.87
C ALA A 408 21.58 -10.16 -10.32
N LEU A 409 21.03 -11.29 -10.72
CA LEU A 409 19.68 -11.75 -10.34
C LEU A 409 19.70 -12.93 -9.34
N MET A 410 20.85 -13.22 -8.73
CA MET A 410 21.00 -14.33 -7.78
C MET A 410 19.97 -14.29 -6.65
N PHE A 411 19.60 -13.09 -6.20
CA PHE A 411 18.58 -12.94 -5.15
C PHE A 411 17.22 -13.55 -5.54
N LEU A 412 16.83 -13.52 -6.82
CA LEU A 412 15.59 -14.16 -7.29
C LEU A 412 15.70 -15.68 -7.25
N GLU A 413 16.85 -16.24 -7.62
CA GLU A 413 17.09 -17.68 -7.57
C GLU A 413 17.06 -18.19 -6.13
N TYR A 414 17.68 -17.46 -5.20
CA TYR A 414 17.64 -17.82 -3.78
C TYR A 414 16.27 -17.60 -3.16
N GLN A 415 15.55 -16.55 -3.56
CA GLN A 415 14.17 -16.32 -3.13
C GLN A 415 13.27 -17.50 -3.53
N GLU A 416 13.39 -18.00 -4.75
CA GLU A 416 12.60 -19.13 -5.24
C GLU A 416 13.04 -20.45 -4.60
N SER A 417 14.35 -20.77 -4.60
CA SER A 417 14.86 -22.06 -4.18
C SER A 417 14.86 -22.27 -2.66
N HIS A 418 15.02 -21.22 -1.86
CA HIS A 418 15.14 -21.34 -0.41
C HIS A 418 13.89 -20.83 0.35
N TRP A 419 13.29 -19.72 -0.09
CA TRP A 419 12.08 -19.15 0.54
C TRP A 419 10.80 -19.54 -0.18
N ASN A 420 10.85 -20.31 -1.27
CA ASN A 420 9.70 -20.68 -2.11
C ASN A 420 8.89 -19.47 -2.59
N GLN A 421 9.57 -18.32 -2.74
CA GLN A 421 8.94 -17.07 -3.13
C GLN A 421 9.33 -16.67 -4.55
N SER A 422 8.34 -16.64 -5.42
CA SER A 422 8.40 -16.06 -6.75
C SER A 422 7.21 -15.12 -6.97
N ILE A 423 7.21 -14.37 -8.07
CA ILE A 423 6.08 -13.51 -8.42
C ILE A 423 4.99 -14.37 -9.04
N GLY A 424 3.89 -14.54 -8.32
CA GLY A 424 2.69 -15.22 -8.78
C GLY A 424 1.54 -14.25 -9.05
N TYR A 425 0.33 -14.78 -9.07
CA TYR A 425 -0.89 -14.01 -9.26
C TYR A 425 -1.47 -13.59 -7.92
N PHE A 426 -1.60 -12.30 -7.66
CA PHE A 426 -2.09 -11.75 -6.38
C PHE A 426 -3.49 -12.26 -6.00
N PHE A 427 -4.35 -12.56 -6.96
CA PHE A 427 -5.68 -13.12 -6.72
C PHE A 427 -5.63 -14.62 -6.34
N ASN A 428 -4.52 -15.31 -6.60
CA ASN A 428 -4.33 -16.69 -6.18
C ASN A 428 -3.97 -16.81 -4.68
N THR A 429 -3.46 -15.75 -4.07
CA THR A 429 -3.04 -15.76 -2.66
C THR A 429 -4.16 -16.16 -1.70
N PRO A 430 -5.38 -15.58 -1.73
CA PRO A 430 -6.48 -16.03 -0.88
C PRO A 430 -6.89 -17.48 -1.15
N ARG A 431 -6.80 -17.95 -2.40
CA ARG A 431 -7.09 -19.34 -2.78
C ARG A 431 -6.14 -20.33 -2.13
N TYR A 432 -4.84 -20.18 -2.33
CA TYR A 432 -3.89 -21.12 -1.76
C TYR A 432 -3.83 -21.03 -0.22
N MET A 433 -3.99 -19.83 0.35
CA MET A 433 -4.06 -19.66 1.81
C MET A 433 -5.27 -20.34 2.40
N TRP A 434 -6.40 -20.37 1.71
CA TRP A 434 -7.57 -21.15 2.10
C TRP A 434 -7.24 -22.65 2.15
N ASN A 435 -6.67 -23.20 1.07
CA ASN A 435 -6.32 -24.62 0.98
C ASN A 435 -5.29 -25.02 2.05
N TYR A 436 -4.24 -24.22 2.25
CA TYR A 436 -3.27 -24.45 3.31
C TYR A 436 -3.88 -24.37 4.71
N SER A 437 -4.83 -23.46 4.93
CA SER A 437 -5.53 -23.37 6.22
C SER A 437 -6.29 -24.65 6.53
N LEU A 438 -6.94 -25.27 5.54
CA LEU A 438 -7.60 -26.57 5.72
C LEU A 438 -6.61 -27.66 6.07
N VAL A 439 -5.47 -27.75 5.36
CA VAL A 439 -4.40 -28.71 5.67
C VAL A 439 -3.83 -28.51 7.08
N TRP A 440 -3.66 -27.25 7.53
CA TRP A 440 -3.21 -26.96 8.89
C TRP A 440 -4.25 -27.37 9.94
N LEU A 441 -5.54 -27.17 9.66
CA LEU A 441 -6.62 -27.61 10.55
C LEU A 441 -6.66 -29.14 10.67
N GLU A 442 -6.55 -29.87 9.57
CA GLU A 442 -6.48 -31.34 9.55
C GLU A 442 -5.28 -31.88 10.37
N ARG A 443 -4.16 -31.13 10.36
CA ARG A 443 -2.97 -31.44 11.18
C ARG A 443 -3.06 -30.96 12.64
N GLY A 444 -4.21 -30.49 13.09
CA GLY A 444 -4.41 -29.94 14.43
C GLY A 444 -3.71 -28.60 14.71
N LYS A 445 -3.23 -27.91 13.65
CA LYS A 445 -2.52 -26.62 13.76
C LYS A 445 -3.48 -25.44 13.61
N LEU A 446 -4.52 -25.40 14.45
CA LEU A 446 -5.55 -24.33 14.41
C LEU A 446 -4.94 -22.92 14.43
N ARG A 447 -3.93 -22.72 15.27
CA ARG A 447 -3.25 -21.41 15.42
C ARG A 447 -2.62 -20.94 14.11
N THR A 448 -1.87 -21.82 13.44
CA THR A 448 -1.22 -21.51 12.14
C THR A 448 -2.27 -21.20 11.06
N ALA A 449 -3.35 -21.99 11.02
CA ALA A 449 -4.47 -21.76 10.11
C ALA A 449 -5.10 -20.37 10.32
N LEU A 450 -5.32 -19.97 11.59
CA LEU A 450 -5.89 -18.65 11.93
C LEU A 450 -4.94 -17.51 11.58
N VAL A 451 -3.69 -17.58 12.06
CA VAL A 451 -2.75 -16.45 11.99
C VAL A 451 -2.18 -16.25 10.59
N LEU A 452 -1.73 -17.31 9.92
CA LEU A 452 -1.17 -17.22 8.58
C LEU A 452 -2.24 -17.25 7.49
N GLY A 453 -3.23 -18.13 7.63
CA GLY A 453 -4.24 -18.34 6.60
C GLY A 453 -5.35 -17.28 6.62
N TYR A 454 -6.25 -17.38 7.59
CA TYR A 454 -7.46 -16.54 7.60
C TYR A 454 -7.18 -15.05 7.80
N ILE A 455 -6.17 -14.66 8.62
CA ILE A 455 -5.79 -13.25 8.76
C ILE A 455 -5.22 -12.71 7.44
N THR A 456 -4.46 -13.49 6.67
CA THR A 456 -3.97 -13.08 5.34
C THR A 456 -5.12 -12.87 4.37
N ILE A 457 -6.07 -13.82 4.31
CA ILE A 457 -7.27 -13.71 3.46
C ILE A 457 -8.07 -12.45 3.82
N LEU A 458 -8.37 -12.28 5.11
CA LEU A 458 -9.12 -11.13 5.63
C LEU A 458 -8.41 -9.81 5.30
N SER A 459 -7.09 -9.74 5.52
CA SER A 459 -6.28 -8.55 5.24
C SER A 459 -6.28 -8.19 3.76
N CYS A 460 -6.25 -9.18 2.87
CA CYS A 460 -6.36 -9.00 1.43
C CYS A 460 -7.69 -8.34 1.06
N PHE A 461 -8.82 -8.94 1.50
CA PHE A 461 -10.16 -8.43 1.17
C PHE A 461 -10.44 -7.07 1.78
N LEU A 462 -10.12 -6.86 3.07
CA LEU A 462 -10.30 -5.56 3.73
C LEU A 462 -9.49 -4.46 3.04
N SER A 463 -8.26 -4.76 2.62
CA SER A 463 -7.43 -3.79 1.90
C SER A 463 -8.05 -3.37 0.58
N LEU A 464 -8.56 -4.32 -0.20
CA LEU A 464 -9.22 -4.03 -1.48
C LEU A 464 -10.56 -3.29 -1.27
N GLU A 465 -11.38 -3.72 -0.33
CA GLU A 465 -12.68 -3.11 -0.06
C GLU A 465 -12.54 -1.66 0.44
N ILE A 466 -11.68 -1.45 1.44
CA ILE A 466 -11.43 -0.12 1.99
C ILE A 466 -10.88 0.81 0.91
N TYR A 467 -9.91 0.31 0.13
CA TYR A 467 -9.32 1.12 -0.91
C TYR A 467 -10.32 1.44 -2.02
N LEU A 468 -11.13 0.48 -2.45
CA LEU A 468 -12.18 0.68 -3.46
C LEU A 468 -13.15 1.80 -3.04
N LYS A 469 -13.59 1.80 -1.79
CA LYS A 469 -14.53 2.81 -1.26
C LYS A 469 -13.93 4.22 -1.21
N ARG A 470 -12.60 4.35 -1.07
CA ARG A 470 -11.91 5.62 -0.85
C ARG A 470 -10.94 6.03 -1.98
N ALA A 471 -10.75 5.17 -2.97
CA ALA A 471 -9.83 5.43 -4.09
C ALA A 471 -10.11 6.75 -4.81
N ARG A 472 -11.38 7.16 -4.90
CA ARG A 472 -11.79 8.42 -5.54
C ARG A 472 -11.38 9.66 -4.77
N GLU A 473 -11.19 9.57 -3.46
CA GLU A 473 -10.84 10.69 -2.56
C GLU A 473 -9.33 10.93 -2.45
N LEU A 474 -8.51 9.96 -2.92
CA LEU A 474 -7.05 10.01 -2.82
C LEU A 474 -6.40 10.45 -4.13
N PRO A 475 -5.19 11.04 -4.10
CA PRO A 475 -4.43 11.42 -5.30
C PRO A 475 -4.18 10.23 -6.23
N VAL A 476 -4.04 10.50 -7.54
CA VAL A 476 -3.75 9.46 -8.55
C VAL A 476 -2.44 8.73 -8.27
N SER A 477 -1.42 9.44 -7.78
CA SER A 477 -0.12 8.86 -7.40
C SER A 477 -0.24 7.78 -6.31
N TYR A 478 -1.14 7.99 -5.33
CA TYR A 478 -1.42 7.01 -4.28
C TYR A 478 -2.10 5.77 -4.87
N SER A 479 -3.06 5.97 -5.77
CA SER A 479 -3.78 4.86 -6.41
C SER A 479 -2.86 4.03 -7.30
N VAL A 480 -1.98 4.68 -8.07
CA VAL A 480 -0.99 4.00 -8.90
C VAL A 480 -0.03 3.17 -8.03
N PHE A 481 0.50 3.76 -6.97
CA PHE A 481 1.38 3.02 -6.05
C PHE A 481 0.65 1.87 -5.35
N PHE A 482 -0.58 2.08 -4.88
CA PHE A 482 -1.39 1.02 -4.28
C PHE A 482 -1.53 -0.19 -5.20
N ILE A 483 -1.89 0.04 -6.47
CA ILE A 483 -2.08 -1.01 -7.47
C ILE A 483 -0.81 -1.83 -7.67
N PHE A 484 0.30 -1.18 -7.98
CA PHE A 484 1.55 -1.88 -8.28
C PHE A 484 2.13 -2.56 -7.05
N TYR A 485 2.09 -1.89 -5.90
CA TYR A 485 2.54 -2.47 -4.64
C TYR A 485 1.70 -3.69 -4.24
N PHE A 486 0.36 -3.58 -4.32
CA PHE A 486 -0.55 -4.66 -3.98
C PHE A 486 -0.31 -5.90 -4.85
N VAL A 487 -0.19 -5.71 -6.17
CA VAL A 487 0.09 -6.81 -7.11
C VAL A 487 1.38 -7.54 -6.76
N VAL A 488 2.44 -6.83 -6.46
CA VAL A 488 3.75 -7.45 -6.14
C VAL A 488 3.76 -8.02 -4.73
N ALA A 489 3.33 -7.27 -3.72
CA ALA A 489 3.39 -7.69 -2.32
C ALA A 489 2.43 -8.84 -2.01
N MET A 490 1.21 -8.82 -2.58
CA MET A 490 0.22 -9.90 -2.42
C MET A 490 0.38 -11.01 -3.46
N GLY A 491 1.19 -10.79 -4.50
CA GLY A 491 1.45 -11.78 -5.55
C GLY A 491 2.58 -12.75 -5.25
N CYS A 492 3.25 -12.64 -4.10
CA CYS A 492 4.25 -13.63 -3.71
C CYS A 492 3.65 -15.02 -3.57
N THR A 493 4.29 -16.06 -4.13
CA THR A 493 3.77 -17.44 -4.16
C THR A 493 3.66 -18.08 -2.76
N TRP A 494 4.47 -17.63 -1.80
CA TRP A 494 4.42 -18.06 -0.41
C TRP A 494 4.37 -16.84 0.50
N LEU A 495 3.17 -16.33 0.78
CA LEU A 495 2.98 -15.10 1.52
C LEU A 495 2.70 -15.37 3.00
N LEU A 496 3.73 -15.25 3.84
CA LEU A 496 3.62 -15.38 5.30
C LEU A 496 3.46 -14.03 6.01
N SER A 497 3.86 -12.93 5.37
CA SER A 497 4.03 -11.62 5.99
C SER A 497 3.06 -10.56 5.47
N ALA A 498 1.85 -10.94 5.04
CA ALA A 498 0.87 -10.02 4.43
C ALA A 498 0.61 -8.78 5.29
N VAL A 499 0.36 -8.97 6.58
CA VAL A 499 0.06 -7.88 7.53
C VAL A 499 1.23 -6.91 7.67
N ARG A 500 2.47 -7.42 7.66
CA ARG A 500 3.70 -6.62 7.70
C ARG A 500 3.82 -5.75 6.45
N TYR A 501 3.62 -6.34 5.27
CA TYR A 501 3.69 -5.59 4.01
C TYR A 501 2.60 -4.53 3.89
N LEU A 502 1.37 -4.82 4.32
CA LEU A 502 0.27 -3.86 4.30
C LEU A 502 0.46 -2.70 5.28
N SER A 503 1.25 -2.88 6.35
CA SER A 503 1.49 -1.84 7.36
C SER A 503 2.36 -0.67 6.88
N VAL A 504 3.06 -0.83 5.76
CA VAL A 504 3.83 0.25 5.11
C VAL A 504 3.17 0.74 3.81
N LEU A 505 2.00 0.22 3.46
CA LEU A 505 1.24 0.65 2.30
C LEU A 505 0.48 1.96 2.61
N LEU A 506 1.19 3.08 2.57
CA LEU A 506 0.69 4.40 2.97
C LEU A 506 -0.65 4.80 2.33
N PRO A 507 -0.93 4.53 1.03
CA PRO A 507 -2.24 4.80 0.43
C PRO A 507 -3.40 4.06 1.09
N LEU A 508 -3.17 2.82 1.55
CA LEU A 508 -4.18 2.05 2.29
C LEU A 508 -4.47 2.71 3.64
N ILE A 509 -3.43 3.15 4.35
CA ILE A 509 -3.55 3.81 5.65
C ILE A 509 -4.30 5.14 5.50
N ALA A 510 -4.02 5.90 4.44
CA ALA A 510 -4.77 7.10 4.10
C ALA A 510 -6.27 6.80 3.85
N ALA A 511 -6.57 5.71 3.14
CA ALA A 511 -7.94 5.25 2.91
C ALA A 511 -8.64 4.86 4.21
N ILE A 512 -7.97 4.15 5.12
CA ILE A 512 -8.51 3.80 6.46
C ILE A 512 -8.87 5.06 7.25
N ALA A 513 -8.02 6.08 7.24
CA ALA A 513 -8.27 7.35 7.95
C ALA A 513 -9.51 8.11 7.43
N LEU A 514 -9.93 7.83 6.19
CA LEU A 514 -11.12 8.43 5.58
C LEU A 514 -12.43 7.68 5.91
N ILE A 515 -12.37 6.47 6.50
CA ILE A 515 -13.57 5.69 6.81
C ILE A 515 -14.52 6.43 7.77
N PRO A 516 -14.06 6.92 8.94
CA PRO A 516 -14.97 7.55 9.90
C PRO A 516 -15.39 8.94 9.43
N LYS A 517 -16.70 9.21 9.46
CA LYS A 517 -17.25 10.55 9.14
C LYS A 517 -17.33 11.42 10.39
N LYS A 518 -17.65 10.83 11.57
CA LYS A 518 -17.86 11.52 12.85
C LYS A 518 -16.66 11.31 13.80
N ARG A 519 -16.50 12.21 14.79
CA ARG A 519 -15.44 12.11 15.79
C ARG A 519 -15.52 10.84 16.64
N SER A 520 -16.73 10.40 16.99
CA SER A 520 -16.92 9.12 17.69
C SER A 520 -16.36 7.95 16.89
N GLY A 521 -16.63 7.88 15.59
CA GLY A 521 -16.08 6.85 14.71
C GLY A 521 -14.54 6.88 14.61
N GLU A 522 -13.89 8.06 14.72
CA GLU A 522 -12.44 8.15 14.76
C GLU A 522 -11.86 7.57 16.06
N ILE A 523 -12.50 7.87 17.20
CA ILE A 523 -12.11 7.29 18.48
C ILE A 523 -12.30 5.77 18.48
N THR A 524 -13.43 5.30 17.96
CA THR A 524 -13.69 3.86 17.78
C THR A 524 -12.65 3.20 16.90
N LEU A 525 -12.30 3.81 15.76
CA LEU A 525 -11.25 3.29 14.86
C LEU A 525 -9.90 3.17 15.57
N VAL A 526 -9.47 4.22 16.29
CA VAL A 526 -8.21 4.21 17.05
C VAL A 526 -8.23 3.14 18.12
N GLY A 527 -9.34 2.98 18.84
CA GLY A 527 -9.52 1.92 19.84
C GLY A 527 -9.41 0.52 19.24
N ILE A 528 -10.12 0.26 18.14
CA ILE A 528 -10.06 -1.02 17.42
C ILE A 528 -8.63 -1.30 16.93
N MET A 529 -7.97 -0.33 16.29
CA MET A 529 -6.60 -0.48 15.81
C MET A 529 -5.62 -0.74 16.95
N GLY A 530 -5.81 -0.07 18.10
CA GLY A 530 -5.00 -0.31 19.30
C GLY A 530 -5.17 -1.72 19.87
N ILE A 531 -6.40 -2.23 19.91
CA ILE A 531 -6.68 -3.61 20.36
C ILE A 531 -6.03 -4.62 19.40
N ILE A 532 -6.17 -4.43 18.10
CA ILE A 532 -5.58 -5.32 17.09
C ILE A 532 -4.04 -5.27 17.14
N HIS A 533 -3.46 -4.07 17.30
CA HIS A 533 -2.02 -3.89 17.47
C HIS A 533 -1.49 -4.63 18.71
N LEU A 534 -2.17 -4.49 19.85
CA LEU A 534 -1.82 -5.20 21.08
C LEU A 534 -1.95 -6.71 20.92
N GLY A 535 -3.05 -7.19 20.30
CA GLY A 535 -3.23 -8.61 20.00
C GLY A 535 -2.10 -9.15 19.13
N TYR A 536 -1.68 -8.39 18.10
CA TYR A 536 -0.58 -8.77 17.22
C TYR A 536 0.78 -8.76 17.95
N LEU A 537 0.99 -7.82 18.89
CA LEU A 537 2.15 -7.79 19.79
C LEU A 537 2.19 -9.03 20.67
N VAL A 538 1.06 -9.43 21.27
CA VAL A 538 0.99 -10.67 22.07
C VAL A 538 1.37 -11.88 21.22
N LEU A 539 0.80 -12.03 20.04
CA LEU A 539 1.15 -13.13 19.12
C LEU A 539 2.64 -13.15 18.79
N TYR A 540 3.23 -11.99 18.53
CA TYR A 540 4.65 -11.86 18.21
C TYR A 540 5.53 -12.28 19.41
N MET A 541 5.22 -11.78 20.62
CA MET A 541 5.99 -12.07 21.83
C MET A 541 5.87 -13.52 22.28
N LEU A 542 4.71 -14.14 22.10
CA LEU A 542 4.49 -15.57 22.36
C LEU A 542 5.14 -16.48 21.30
N ARG A 543 5.92 -15.93 20.36
CA ARG A 543 6.58 -16.68 19.27
C ARG A 543 5.59 -17.46 18.40
N MET A 544 4.38 -16.93 18.25
CA MET A 544 3.40 -17.52 17.35
C MET A 544 3.77 -17.25 15.87
N ASP A 545 3.00 -17.81 14.94
CA ASP A 545 3.27 -17.78 13.48
C ASP A 545 3.02 -16.37 12.90
N VAL A 546 3.73 -15.37 13.42
CA VAL A 546 3.72 -13.95 12.99
C VAL A 546 5.09 -13.65 12.40
N TYR A 547 5.15 -13.31 11.09
CA TYR A 547 6.38 -13.09 10.32
C TYR A 547 6.39 -11.72 9.66
#